data_41f98994333179617df6f2207740af13
#
_entry.id   41f98994333179617df6f2207740af13
#
_cell.length_a   1.000
_cell.length_b   1.000
_cell.length_c   1.000
_cell.angle_alpha   90.00
_cell.angle_beta   90.00
_cell.angle_gamma   90.00
#
_symmetry.space_group_name_H-M   'P 1'
#
loop_
_entity.id
_entity.type
_entity.pdbx_description
1 polymer ?
#
loop_
_entity_poly.entity_id
_entity_poly.type
_entity_poly.pdbx_seq_one_letter_code
_entity_poly.pdbx_strand_id
1 'polypeptide(L)'
;MKASPFSFFRGTNHIFWSDFAGNWQINCFGGSVFSRTWLQGDAHVYNMGAFLNDLEDISYGFDDFDDSLVADYQYDVWRFAVSMVLDGVQSRHLSSDDISKGIREFSRNYLETIAYYQQIDCFSSSFGKKNTCKLLNKFLVKTEKKLGRSKMLDKWTVVDQERRFKKIDGKLEPLAKDSMLYQQITDSFRDYIGTVSEEFIDYYQGHYNILDIAIRQSAGTGSLGLKRYYALLRGNTDHSFDDVILDIKQQQQPTAFSYLSEEEVREYNFNFKNHAHRHLEAYGALSEYPDCHLGWLGIGDHWFSVRERSPLKNDFPTYKLKSLKDYKSMALQWSEIMATNHLQAARGLNSTLDQYVFEATINRIAKDRTKEFSKFVDGIAHAYAKEVRMDYLYFCEMY
;
A
#
# COMPACT_ATOMS: atom_id res chain seq x y z
N MET A 1 11.97 10.12 11.52
CA MET A 1 12.73 10.68 10.39
C MET A 1 14.24 10.67 10.60
N LYS A 2 14.79 10.97 11.77
CA LYS A 2 16.26 10.98 12.04
C LYS A 2 17.00 9.64 11.91
N ALA A 3 16.30 8.50 11.81
CA ALA A 3 16.95 7.19 11.83
C ALA A 3 17.83 6.91 10.58
N SER A 4 17.42 7.41 9.42
CA SER A 4 18.18 7.25 8.16
C SER A 4 17.61 8.11 7.04
N PRO A 5 18.36 8.34 5.93
CA PRO A 5 17.84 8.98 4.72
C PRO A 5 16.58 8.28 4.18
N PHE A 6 16.52 6.96 4.25
CA PHE A 6 15.32 6.20 3.85
C PHE A 6 14.12 6.53 4.76
N SER A 7 14.31 6.60 6.08
CA SER A 7 13.23 6.97 7.01
C SER A 7 12.78 8.42 6.83
N PHE A 8 13.70 9.31 6.44
CA PHE A 8 13.39 10.69 6.08
C PHE A 8 12.54 10.73 4.82
N PHE A 9 12.95 10.06 3.76
CA PHE A 9 12.22 9.97 2.49
C PHE A 9 10.78 9.47 2.66
N ARG A 10 10.57 8.43 3.48
CA ARG A 10 9.23 7.95 3.83
C ARG A 10 8.36 8.99 4.56
N GLY A 11 8.97 9.79 5.42
CA GLY A 11 8.25 10.80 6.20
C GLY A 11 8.06 12.13 5.47
N THR A 12 8.61 12.27 4.26
CA THR A 12 8.61 13.53 3.49
C THR A 12 8.05 13.33 2.07
N ASN A 13 6.98 12.54 1.93
CA ASN A 13 6.32 12.31 0.64
C ASN A 13 5.88 13.62 -0.03
N HIS A 14 5.51 14.64 0.76
CA HIS A 14 5.16 15.97 0.26
C HIS A 14 6.31 16.67 -0.47
N ILE A 15 7.57 16.45 -0.09
CA ILE A 15 8.73 17.00 -0.81
C ILE A 15 8.84 16.34 -2.20
N PHE A 16 8.70 15.02 -2.27
CA PHE A 16 8.69 14.31 -3.56
C PHE A 16 7.62 14.87 -4.51
N TRP A 17 6.40 15.04 -4.02
CA TRP A 17 5.32 15.61 -4.84
C TRP A 17 5.57 17.07 -5.20
N SER A 18 6.12 17.88 -4.29
CA SER A 18 6.54 19.27 -4.58
C SER A 18 7.55 19.34 -5.73
N ASP A 19 8.49 18.41 -5.78
CA ASP A 19 9.58 18.41 -6.74
C ASP A 19 9.20 17.82 -8.10
N PHE A 20 8.26 16.86 -8.12
CA PHE A 20 7.92 16.12 -9.34
C PHE A 20 6.56 16.49 -9.94
N ALA A 21 5.61 17.01 -9.18
CA ALA A 21 4.31 17.40 -9.73
C ALA A 21 4.49 18.53 -10.78
N GLY A 22 3.92 18.29 -11.96
CA GLY A 22 4.07 19.22 -13.09
C GLY A 22 5.44 19.21 -13.75
N ASN A 23 6.35 18.30 -13.38
CA ASN A 23 7.65 18.18 -14.01
C ASN A 23 7.50 17.72 -15.49
N TRP A 24 8.02 18.50 -16.42
CA TRP A 24 7.93 18.23 -17.86
C TRP A 24 8.52 16.87 -18.28
N GLN A 25 9.43 16.30 -17.49
CA GLN A 25 10.06 15.01 -17.76
C GLN A 25 9.04 13.86 -17.82
N ILE A 26 7.85 14.02 -17.20
CA ILE A 26 6.78 13.05 -17.28
C ILE A 26 6.34 12.79 -18.73
N ASN A 27 6.44 13.81 -19.61
CA ASN A 27 6.06 13.69 -21.01
C ASN A 27 7.04 12.82 -21.84
N CYS A 28 8.18 12.42 -21.28
CA CYS A 28 9.12 11.55 -21.98
C CYS A 28 8.55 10.14 -22.21
N PHE A 29 7.78 9.61 -21.25
CA PHE A 29 7.23 8.28 -21.30
C PHE A 29 5.76 8.17 -20.81
N GLY A 30 5.08 9.30 -20.61
CA GLY A 30 3.69 9.41 -20.15
C GLY A 30 3.15 10.82 -20.41
N GLY A 31 2.57 11.44 -19.37
CA GLY A 31 2.02 12.81 -19.45
C GLY A 31 0.69 12.91 -20.19
N SER A 32 0.08 11.77 -20.54
CA SER A 32 -1.22 11.68 -21.18
C SER A 32 -2.30 11.32 -20.16
N VAL A 33 -3.54 11.74 -20.38
CA VAL A 33 -4.69 11.25 -19.60
C VAL A 33 -4.81 9.72 -19.67
N PHE A 34 -4.34 9.10 -20.75
CA PHE A 34 -4.36 7.66 -20.95
C PHE A 34 -3.15 6.92 -20.35
N SER A 35 -2.17 7.63 -19.78
CA SER A 35 -1.09 7.03 -18.97
C SER A 35 -1.35 7.12 -17.47
N ARG A 36 -2.56 7.56 -17.08
CA ARG A 36 -2.99 7.63 -15.68
C ARG A 36 -3.58 6.30 -15.22
N THR A 37 -3.29 5.95 -13.99
CA THR A 37 -3.83 4.80 -13.28
C THR A 37 -3.95 5.13 -11.79
N TRP A 38 -4.57 4.27 -11.00
CA TRP A 38 -4.40 4.36 -9.56
C TRP A 38 -2.94 4.13 -9.19
N LEU A 39 -2.39 5.06 -8.42
CA LEU A 39 -1.08 4.95 -7.81
C LEU A 39 -1.21 4.50 -6.37
N GLN A 40 -0.17 3.83 -5.87
CA GLN A 40 0.00 3.64 -4.43
C GLN A 40 0.31 4.99 -3.75
N GLY A 41 0.97 5.94 -4.45
CA GLY A 41 1.15 7.34 -4.07
C GLY A 41 2.32 7.62 -3.11
N ASP A 42 2.75 6.61 -2.33
CA ASP A 42 3.97 6.58 -1.52
C ASP A 42 4.77 5.29 -1.81
N ALA A 43 4.95 4.95 -3.08
CA ALA A 43 5.55 3.70 -3.51
C ALA A 43 7.00 3.56 -3.04
N HIS A 44 7.27 2.58 -2.18
CA HIS A 44 8.61 2.26 -1.71
C HIS A 44 8.72 0.79 -1.27
N VAL A 45 9.94 0.25 -1.16
CA VAL A 45 10.21 -1.17 -0.93
C VAL A 45 9.56 -1.76 0.35
N TYR A 46 9.22 -0.93 1.35
CA TYR A 46 8.54 -1.35 2.57
C TYR A 46 7.04 -1.02 2.60
N ASN A 47 6.47 -0.52 1.49
CA ASN A 47 5.02 -0.48 1.28
C ASN A 47 4.55 -1.68 0.46
N MET A 48 5.45 -2.64 0.21
CA MET A 48 5.12 -4.00 -0.21
C MET A 48 5.41 -4.98 0.91
N GLY A 49 4.43 -5.76 1.31
CA GLY A 49 4.51 -6.69 2.41
C GLY A 49 3.74 -7.98 2.16
N ALA A 50 3.91 -8.95 3.07
CA ALA A 50 3.06 -10.12 3.11
C ALA A 50 1.78 -9.81 3.90
N PHE A 51 0.66 -10.29 3.40
CA PHE A 51 -0.65 -10.17 4.05
C PHE A 51 -1.50 -11.41 3.74
N LEU A 52 -2.61 -11.55 4.44
CA LEU A 52 -3.65 -12.52 4.13
C LEU A 52 -4.63 -11.84 3.16
N ASN A 53 -4.90 -12.45 2.02
CA ASN A 53 -5.94 -11.99 1.09
C ASN A 53 -7.31 -12.58 1.46
N ASP A 54 -8.35 -12.18 0.75
CA ASP A 54 -9.72 -12.61 1.02
C ASP A 54 -9.95 -14.12 0.78
N LEU A 55 -9.12 -14.78 -0.02
CA LEU A 55 -9.12 -16.24 -0.21
C LEU A 55 -8.39 -16.99 0.93
N GLU A 56 -8.05 -16.32 2.03
CA GLU A 56 -7.23 -16.84 3.13
C GLU A 56 -5.85 -17.38 2.70
N ASP A 57 -5.34 -16.94 1.55
CA ASP A 57 -3.99 -17.26 1.08
C ASP A 57 -3.00 -16.15 1.43
N ILE A 58 -1.76 -16.55 1.75
CA ILE A 58 -0.69 -15.57 1.93
C ILE A 58 -0.28 -14.98 0.58
N SER A 59 -0.36 -13.65 0.49
CA SER A 59 0.01 -12.87 -0.68
C SER A 59 1.09 -11.83 -0.35
N TYR A 60 1.76 -11.31 -1.37
CA TYR A 60 2.74 -10.24 -1.28
C TYR A 60 2.43 -9.16 -2.32
N GLY A 61 2.31 -7.93 -1.89
CA GLY A 61 1.99 -6.80 -2.74
C GLY A 61 1.97 -5.49 -1.97
N PHE A 62 1.42 -4.45 -2.55
CA PHE A 62 1.15 -3.21 -1.84
C PHE A 62 0.17 -3.44 -0.68
N ASP A 63 0.42 -2.81 0.46
CA ASP A 63 -0.38 -2.99 1.67
C ASP A 63 -0.70 -1.68 2.42
N ASP A 64 -0.38 -0.53 1.83
CA ASP A 64 -0.69 0.82 2.35
C ASP A 64 -1.15 1.73 1.21
N PHE A 65 -2.38 2.23 1.28
CA PHE A 65 -3.04 3.01 0.24
C PHE A 65 -3.48 4.41 0.74
N ASP A 66 -2.88 4.90 1.82
CA ASP A 66 -3.25 6.19 2.42
C ASP A 66 -3.02 7.38 1.47
N ASP A 67 -1.97 7.33 0.66
CA ASP A 67 -1.57 8.36 -0.30
C ASP A 67 -2.01 8.07 -1.75
N SER A 68 -2.80 7.01 -1.95
CA SER A 68 -3.25 6.60 -3.29
C SER A 68 -4.10 7.65 -3.97
N LEU A 69 -3.91 7.82 -5.27
CA LEU A 69 -4.68 8.71 -6.14
C LEU A 69 -4.54 8.28 -7.60
N VAL A 70 -5.35 8.85 -8.48
CA VAL A 70 -5.24 8.62 -9.94
C VAL A 70 -4.28 9.65 -10.53
N ALA A 71 -3.13 9.21 -11.03
CA ALA A 71 -2.15 10.06 -11.71
C ALA A 71 -1.29 9.25 -12.70
N ASP A 72 -0.28 9.88 -13.32
CA ASP A 72 0.61 9.19 -14.27
C ASP A 72 1.44 8.11 -13.55
N TYR A 73 1.50 6.92 -14.15
CA TYR A 73 2.16 5.74 -13.59
C TYR A 73 3.63 5.96 -13.21
N GLN A 74 4.30 6.92 -13.85
CA GLN A 74 5.72 7.16 -13.64
C GLN A 74 6.05 7.66 -12.23
N TYR A 75 5.12 8.34 -11.56
CA TYR A 75 5.36 8.81 -10.18
C TYR A 75 5.66 7.64 -9.23
N ASP A 76 4.88 6.56 -9.28
CA ASP A 76 5.16 5.36 -8.48
C ASP A 76 6.46 4.68 -8.90
N VAL A 77 6.71 4.56 -10.21
CA VAL A 77 7.94 3.96 -10.74
C VAL A 77 9.17 4.74 -10.27
N TRP A 78 9.14 6.08 -10.33
CA TRP A 78 10.26 6.91 -9.91
C TRP A 78 10.46 6.85 -8.39
N ARG A 79 9.37 7.00 -7.63
CA ARG A 79 9.44 6.96 -6.18
C ARG A 79 9.95 5.63 -5.67
N PHE A 80 9.48 4.53 -6.25
CA PHE A 80 9.95 3.18 -5.92
C PHE A 80 11.44 3.01 -6.26
N ALA A 81 11.88 3.46 -7.44
CA ALA A 81 13.29 3.40 -7.84
C ALA A 81 14.20 4.23 -6.93
N VAL A 82 13.76 5.42 -6.47
CA VAL A 82 14.49 6.20 -5.45
C VAL A 82 14.62 5.41 -4.15
N SER A 83 13.55 4.76 -3.72
CA SER A 83 13.57 3.92 -2.52
C SER A 83 14.54 2.73 -2.64
N MET A 84 14.67 2.16 -3.83
CA MET A 84 15.65 1.10 -4.13
C MET A 84 17.09 1.60 -3.96
N VAL A 85 17.39 2.85 -4.37
CA VAL A 85 18.72 3.44 -4.15
C VAL A 85 18.99 3.63 -2.66
N LEU A 86 18.05 4.26 -1.95
CA LEU A 86 18.23 4.60 -0.53
C LEU A 86 18.38 3.35 0.34
N ASP A 87 17.56 2.33 0.12
CA ASP A 87 17.63 1.05 0.83
C ASP A 87 18.88 0.25 0.45
N GLY A 88 19.20 0.18 -0.85
CA GLY A 88 20.38 -0.53 -1.34
C GLY A 88 21.68 0.02 -0.78
N VAL A 89 21.83 1.34 -0.70
CA VAL A 89 22.99 2.01 -0.08
C VAL A 89 23.03 1.73 1.43
N GLN A 90 21.89 1.74 2.10
CA GLN A 90 21.83 1.47 3.54
C GLN A 90 22.23 0.03 3.87
N SER A 91 21.93 -0.92 3.01
CA SER A 91 22.25 -2.36 3.20
C SER A 91 23.76 -2.66 3.18
N ARG A 92 24.58 -1.80 2.55
CA ARG A 92 26.04 -1.91 2.39
C ARG A 92 26.53 -3.20 1.72
N HIS A 93 25.66 -4.00 1.12
CA HIS A 93 26.01 -5.25 0.44
C HIS A 93 26.11 -5.11 -1.08
N LEU A 94 25.56 -4.03 -1.62
CA LEU A 94 25.49 -3.76 -3.06
C LEU A 94 26.34 -2.56 -3.42
N SER A 95 27.07 -2.65 -4.53
CA SER A 95 27.72 -1.49 -5.12
C SER A 95 26.70 -0.56 -5.78
N SER A 96 27.08 0.68 -6.05
CA SER A 96 26.21 1.63 -6.80
C SER A 96 25.86 1.05 -8.19
N ASP A 97 26.80 0.37 -8.83
CA ASP A 97 26.59 -0.31 -10.12
C ASP A 97 25.60 -1.48 -10.02
N ASP A 98 25.64 -2.24 -8.93
CA ASP A 98 24.66 -3.30 -8.68
C ASP A 98 23.24 -2.73 -8.48
N ILE A 99 23.14 -1.62 -7.74
CA ILE A 99 21.86 -0.91 -7.53
C ILE A 99 21.33 -0.40 -8.88
N SER A 100 22.16 0.28 -9.68
CA SER A 100 21.79 0.73 -11.03
C SER A 100 21.30 -0.43 -11.93
N LYS A 101 22.00 -1.56 -11.89
CA LYS A 101 21.58 -2.76 -12.64
C LYS A 101 20.21 -3.28 -12.17
N GLY A 102 19.94 -3.26 -10.88
CA GLY A 102 18.65 -3.64 -10.33
C GLY A 102 17.52 -2.69 -10.75
N ILE A 103 17.75 -1.37 -10.70
CA ILE A 103 16.77 -0.35 -11.12
C ILE A 103 16.47 -0.47 -12.62
N ARG A 104 17.49 -0.66 -13.44
CA ARG A 104 17.30 -0.85 -14.89
C ARG A 104 16.54 -2.14 -15.21
N GLU A 105 16.74 -3.20 -14.42
CA GLU A 105 15.97 -4.43 -14.53
C GLU A 105 14.51 -4.20 -14.12
N PHE A 106 14.27 -3.54 -12.99
CA PHE A 106 12.95 -3.14 -12.49
C PHE A 106 12.16 -2.34 -13.54
N SER A 107 12.73 -1.25 -14.01
CA SER A 107 12.04 -0.34 -14.94
C SER A 107 11.84 -0.95 -16.34
N ARG A 108 12.81 -1.74 -16.83
CA ARG A 108 12.65 -2.48 -18.07
C ARG A 108 11.51 -3.49 -17.97
N ASN A 109 11.53 -4.32 -16.92
CA ASN A 109 10.52 -5.36 -16.73
C ASN A 109 9.13 -4.78 -16.51
N TYR A 110 9.02 -3.58 -15.93
CA TYR A 110 7.73 -2.88 -15.83
C TYR A 110 7.08 -2.71 -17.21
N LEU A 111 7.81 -2.16 -18.17
CA LEU A 111 7.30 -2.00 -19.54
C LEU A 111 7.08 -3.34 -20.25
N GLU A 112 7.97 -4.32 -20.05
CA GLU A 112 7.84 -5.65 -20.63
C GLU A 112 6.59 -6.37 -20.09
N THR A 113 6.27 -6.20 -18.83
CA THR A 113 5.04 -6.72 -18.20
C THR A 113 3.79 -6.06 -18.79
N ILE A 114 3.78 -4.73 -18.92
CA ILE A 114 2.68 -3.99 -19.56
C ILE A 114 2.47 -4.49 -21.01
N ALA A 115 3.56 -4.66 -21.77
CA ALA A 115 3.50 -5.14 -23.14
C ALA A 115 3.00 -6.59 -23.23
N TYR A 116 3.44 -7.45 -22.32
CA TYR A 116 3.02 -8.85 -22.27
C TYR A 116 1.52 -8.99 -22.03
N TYR A 117 0.96 -8.24 -21.08
CA TYR A 117 -0.46 -8.32 -20.73
C TYR A 117 -1.39 -7.55 -21.67
N GLN A 118 -0.88 -6.72 -22.57
CA GLN A 118 -1.71 -6.01 -23.55
C GLN A 118 -2.61 -6.94 -24.40
N GLN A 119 -2.17 -8.18 -24.62
CA GLN A 119 -2.88 -9.18 -25.43
C GLN A 119 -3.56 -10.26 -24.58
N ILE A 120 -3.57 -10.08 -23.25
CA ILE A 120 -4.10 -11.08 -22.31
C ILE A 120 -5.25 -10.43 -21.52
N ASP A 121 -6.45 -10.89 -21.77
CA ASP A 121 -7.66 -10.32 -21.16
C ASP A 121 -7.75 -10.62 -19.66
N CYS A 122 -7.29 -11.79 -19.25
CA CYS A 122 -7.37 -12.23 -17.86
C CYS A 122 -5.98 -12.57 -17.34
N PHE A 123 -5.59 -11.91 -16.27
CA PHE A 123 -4.34 -12.18 -15.54
C PHE A 123 -4.57 -12.02 -14.04
N SER A 124 -3.73 -12.64 -13.24
CA SER A 124 -3.75 -12.45 -11.80
C SER A 124 -2.77 -11.35 -11.40
N SER A 125 -3.22 -10.43 -10.55
CA SER A 125 -2.39 -9.44 -9.86
C SER A 125 -2.08 -9.84 -8.42
N SER A 126 -2.49 -11.03 -7.99
CA SER A 126 -2.19 -11.60 -6.68
C SER A 126 -0.94 -12.47 -6.72
N PHE A 127 0.01 -12.19 -5.85
CA PHE A 127 1.33 -12.85 -5.80
C PHE A 127 1.49 -13.66 -4.51
N GLY A 128 1.26 -14.94 -4.61
CA GLY A 128 1.39 -15.91 -3.52
C GLY A 128 2.61 -16.83 -3.67
N LYS A 129 2.59 -17.93 -2.93
CA LYS A 129 3.69 -18.92 -2.92
C LYS A 129 3.97 -19.56 -4.27
N LYS A 130 3.02 -19.62 -5.19
CA LYS A 130 3.13 -20.34 -6.47
C LYS A 130 3.77 -19.50 -7.59
N ASN A 131 3.60 -18.20 -7.55
CA ASN A 131 3.96 -17.26 -8.64
C ASN A 131 4.96 -16.18 -8.19
N THR A 132 5.74 -16.45 -7.15
CA THR A 132 6.77 -15.53 -6.66
C THR A 132 8.17 -16.13 -6.81
N CYS A 133 9.18 -15.26 -6.93
CA CYS A 133 10.57 -15.67 -7.02
C CYS A 133 11.01 -16.49 -5.78
N LYS A 134 12.05 -17.29 -5.94
CA LYS A 134 12.52 -18.23 -4.89
C LYS A 134 12.77 -17.57 -3.52
N LEU A 135 13.28 -16.34 -3.52
CA LEU A 135 13.54 -15.60 -2.27
C LEU A 135 12.24 -15.23 -1.57
N LEU A 136 11.31 -14.67 -2.35
CA LEU A 136 10.02 -14.24 -1.84
C LEU A 136 9.17 -15.44 -1.42
N ASN A 137 9.15 -16.52 -2.21
CA ASN A 137 8.49 -17.76 -1.84
C ASN A 137 8.97 -18.28 -0.47
N LYS A 138 10.30 -18.35 -0.24
CA LYS A 138 10.86 -18.75 1.06
C LYS A 138 10.43 -17.83 2.19
N PHE A 139 10.33 -16.53 1.92
CA PHE A 139 9.86 -15.55 2.89
C PHE A 139 8.39 -15.78 3.25
N LEU A 140 7.52 -15.96 2.25
CA LEU A 140 6.09 -16.22 2.45
C LEU A 140 5.86 -17.51 3.25
N VAL A 141 6.48 -18.63 2.85
CA VAL A 141 6.39 -19.90 3.59
C VAL A 141 6.83 -19.74 5.05
N LYS A 142 7.90 -18.98 5.31
CA LYS A 142 8.37 -18.73 6.67
C LYS A 142 7.42 -17.85 7.46
N THR A 143 6.84 -16.84 6.81
CA THR A 143 5.86 -15.94 7.43
C THR A 143 4.63 -16.71 7.86
N GLU A 144 4.03 -17.46 6.98
CA GLU A 144 2.84 -18.30 7.24
C GLU A 144 3.06 -19.28 8.41
N LYS A 145 4.24 -19.93 8.49
CA LYS A 145 4.59 -20.81 9.62
C LYS A 145 4.76 -20.08 10.97
N LYS A 146 5.20 -18.82 10.94
CA LYS A 146 5.53 -18.05 12.15
C LYS A 146 4.36 -17.23 12.69
N LEU A 147 3.56 -16.69 11.80
CA LEU A 147 2.43 -15.81 12.10
C LEU A 147 1.12 -16.58 11.95
N GLY A 148 0.01 -15.93 12.23
CA GLY A 148 -1.34 -16.48 12.09
C GLY A 148 -2.30 -15.79 13.03
N ARG A 149 -3.60 -15.98 12.79
CA ARG A 149 -4.70 -15.35 13.53
C ARG A 149 -4.61 -15.61 15.04
N SER A 150 -4.44 -16.85 15.47
CA SER A 150 -4.32 -17.18 16.90
C SER A 150 -3.20 -16.41 17.57
N LYS A 151 -1.98 -16.40 16.98
CA LYS A 151 -0.83 -15.67 17.56
C LYS A 151 -1.06 -14.16 17.56
N MET A 152 -1.74 -13.63 16.55
CA MET A 152 -2.11 -12.21 16.51
C MET A 152 -3.09 -11.89 17.64
N LEU A 153 -4.13 -12.70 17.80
CA LEU A 153 -5.12 -12.55 18.87
C LEU A 153 -4.43 -12.65 20.25
N ASP A 154 -3.59 -13.65 20.47
CA ASP A 154 -2.86 -13.82 21.74
C ASP A 154 -1.94 -12.64 22.06
N LYS A 155 -1.40 -11.98 21.05
CA LYS A 155 -0.58 -10.77 21.22
C LYS A 155 -1.39 -9.59 21.73
N TRP A 156 -2.60 -9.39 21.22
CA TRP A 156 -3.38 -8.17 21.43
C TRP A 156 -4.51 -8.31 22.42
N THR A 157 -4.93 -9.55 22.71
CA THR A 157 -6.13 -9.85 23.51
C THR A 157 -5.86 -10.84 24.65
N VAL A 158 -6.78 -10.88 25.60
CA VAL A 158 -6.90 -11.94 26.62
C VAL A 158 -8.29 -12.54 26.51
N VAL A 159 -8.44 -13.77 26.97
CA VAL A 159 -9.74 -14.45 27.10
C VAL A 159 -9.97 -14.74 28.58
N ASP A 160 -11.05 -14.15 29.11
CA ASP A 160 -11.58 -14.49 30.43
C ASP A 160 -12.92 -15.22 30.20
N GLN A 161 -14.06 -14.55 30.39
CA GLN A 161 -15.38 -15.05 29.94
C GLN A 161 -15.59 -14.79 28.45
N GLU A 162 -15.17 -13.62 27.99
CA GLU A 162 -15.12 -13.22 26.57
C GLU A 162 -13.74 -12.70 26.23
N ARG A 163 -13.40 -12.67 24.94
CA ARG A 163 -12.16 -12.05 24.47
C ARG A 163 -12.25 -10.53 24.57
N ARG A 164 -11.19 -9.91 25.06
CA ARG A 164 -11.04 -8.45 25.16
C ARG A 164 -9.62 -8.00 24.87
N PHE A 165 -9.43 -6.76 24.51
CA PHE A 165 -8.08 -6.20 24.31
C PHE A 165 -7.27 -6.13 25.60
N LYS A 166 -5.95 -6.35 25.47
CA LYS A 166 -4.97 -6.07 26.53
C LYS A 166 -4.66 -4.57 26.53
N LYS A 167 -4.42 -3.98 27.71
CA LYS A 167 -3.65 -2.76 27.78
C LYS A 167 -2.18 -3.07 27.48
N ILE A 168 -1.59 -2.35 26.50
CA ILE A 168 -0.19 -2.45 26.13
C ILE A 168 0.38 -1.03 26.07
N ASP A 169 1.22 -0.69 27.04
CA ASP A 169 1.74 0.66 27.22
C ASP A 169 2.38 1.20 25.94
N GLY A 170 2.00 2.41 25.56
CA GLY A 170 2.44 3.09 24.34
C GLY A 170 1.98 2.45 23.03
N LYS A 171 1.11 1.41 23.06
CA LYS A 171 0.64 0.69 21.86
C LYS A 171 -0.86 0.53 21.78
N LEU A 172 -1.52 0.09 22.84
CA LEU A 172 -2.94 -0.22 22.83
C LEU A 172 -3.59 0.11 24.18
N GLU A 173 -4.62 0.95 24.14
CA GLU A 173 -5.40 1.36 25.31
C GLU A 173 -6.86 0.97 25.11
N PRO A 174 -7.39 -0.06 25.82
CA PRO A 174 -8.80 -0.43 25.77
C PRO A 174 -9.70 0.73 26.20
N LEU A 175 -10.82 0.91 25.52
CA LEU A 175 -11.82 1.91 25.86
C LEU A 175 -12.82 1.34 26.89
N ALA A 176 -13.21 2.16 27.85
CA ALA A 176 -14.34 1.80 28.72
C ALA A 176 -15.63 1.78 27.90
N LYS A 177 -16.44 0.70 28.07
CA LYS A 177 -17.68 0.49 27.28
C LYS A 177 -18.73 1.58 27.49
N ASP A 178 -18.70 2.28 28.61
CA ASP A 178 -19.56 3.44 28.96
C ASP A 178 -19.00 4.78 28.49
N SER A 179 -17.80 4.80 27.89
CA SER A 179 -17.22 6.03 27.36
C SER A 179 -17.95 6.52 26.11
N MET A 180 -18.07 7.84 25.97
CA MET A 180 -18.67 8.49 24.81
C MET A 180 -18.00 8.02 23.50
N LEU A 181 -16.68 7.91 23.49
CA LEU A 181 -15.94 7.48 22.29
C LEU A 181 -16.26 6.03 21.91
N TYR A 182 -16.39 5.12 22.88
CA TYR A 182 -16.78 3.74 22.62
C TYR A 182 -18.17 3.70 21.94
N GLN A 183 -19.13 4.44 22.47
CA GLN A 183 -20.48 4.51 21.92
C GLN A 183 -20.47 5.11 20.51
N GLN A 184 -19.75 6.21 20.28
CA GLN A 184 -19.63 6.83 18.95
C GLN A 184 -19.05 5.85 17.90
N ILE A 185 -18.02 5.09 18.26
CA ILE A 185 -17.45 4.08 17.36
C ILE A 185 -18.48 2.98 17.11
N THR A 186 -19.14 2.46 18.14
CA THR A 186 -20.16 1.40 18.01
C THR A 186 -21.32 1.85 17.11
N ASP A 187 -21.82 3.08 17.30
CA ASP A 187 -22.91 3.62 16.49
C ASP A 187 -22.52 3.78 15.03
N SER A 188 -21.26 4.14 14.74
CA SER A 188 -20.75 4.31 13.37
C SER A 188 -20.65 3.00 12.58
N PHE A 189 -20.66 1.85 13.24
CA PHE A 189 -20.67 0.54 12.58
C PHE A 189 -21.94 0.29 11.75
N ARG A 190 -23.03 0.96 12.05
CA ARG A 190 -24.25 0.91 11.21
C ARG A 190 -23.99 1.45 9.81
N ASP A 191 -23.26 2.56 9.72
CA ASP A 191 -22.92 3.16 8.45
C ASP A 191 -21.82 2.35 7.73
N TYR A 192 -20.88 1.79 8.49
CA TYR A 192 -19.81 0.93 7.96
C TYR A 192 -20.38 -0.27 7.18
N ILE A 193 -21.41 -0.93 7.67
CA ILE A 193 -22.04 -2.07 6.97
C ILE A 193 -22.56 -1.69 5.58
N GLY A 194 -23.00 -0.45 5.39
CA GLY A 194 -23.41 0.04 4.08
C GLY A 194 -22.25 0.29 3.10
N THR A 195 -20.99 0.04 3.50
CA THR A 195 -19.79 0.31 2.70
C THR A 195 -18.93 -0.92 2.42
N VAL A 196 -19.22 -2.05 3.05
CA VAL A 196 -18.48 -3.32 2.89
C VAL A 196 -19.03 -4.16 1.73
N SER A 197 -18.28 -5.19 1.35
CA SER A 197 -18.68 -6.12 0.31
C SER A 197 -19.88 -6.99 0.70
N GLU A 198 -20.55 -7.59 -0.29
CA GLU A 198 -21.62 -8.56 -0.04
C GLU A 198 -21.09 -9.79 0.71
N GLU A 199 -19.86 -10.24 0.41
CA GLU A 199 -19.19 -11.34 1.10
C GLU A 199 -19.04 -11.08 2.59
N PHE A 200 -18.76 -9.83 3.00
CA PHE A 200 -18.74 -9.46 4.42
C PHE A 200 -20.11 -9.63 5.07
N ILE A 201 -21.17 -9.17 4.39
CA ILE A 201 -22.54 -9.24 4.89
C ILE A 201 -22.95 -10.70 5.04
N ASP A 202 -22.64 -11.54 4.06
CA ASP A 202 -22.92 -12.98 4.07
C ASP A 202 -22.11 -13.69 5.15
N TYR A 203 -20.84 -13.38 5.31
CA TYR A 203 -19.97 -13.95 6.34
C TYR A 203 -20.53 -13.75 7.74
N TYR A 204 -21.01 -12.55 8.07
CA TYR A 204 -21.60 -12.24 9.36
C TYR A 204 -23.13 -12.45 9.41
N GLN A 205 -23.77 -12.96 8.34
CA GLN A 205 -25.22 -13.15 8.22
C GLN A 205 -26.02 -11.90 8.62
N GLY A 206 -25.48 -10.73 8.29
CA GLY A 206 -26.06 -9.42 8.65
C GLY A 206 -25.94 -9.05 10.14
N HIS A 207 -25.26 -9.88 10.94
CA HIS A 207 -25.04 -9.63 12.36
C HIS A 207 -23.55 -9.65 12.69
N TYR A 208 -23.00 -8.55 13.15
CA TYR A 208 -21.65 -8.48 13.71
C TYR A 208 -21.74 -8.12 15.19
N ASN A 209 -20.87 -8.74 15.98
CA ASN A 209 -20.82 -8.53 17.42
C ASN A 209 -19.47 -7.93 17.82
N ILE A 210 -19.49 -6.66 18.22
CA ILE A 210 -18.32 -5.97 18.75
C ILE A 210 -18.10 -6.41 20.19
N LEU A 211 -17.01 -7.14 20.43
CA LEU A 211 -16.61 -7.60 21.76
C LEU A 211 -15.92 -6.50 22.56
N ASP A 212 -15.02 -5.73 21.89
CA ASP A 212 -14.23 -4.71 22.53
C ASP A 212 -13.67 -3.68 21.53
N ILE A 213 -13.30 -2.47 22.02
CA ILE A 213 -12.68 -1.41 21.21
C ILE A 213 -11.47 -0.86 21.98
N ALA A 214 -10.39 -0.55 21.26
CA ALA A 214 -9.18 0.03 21.85
C ALA A 214 -8.58 1.13 20.96
N ILE A 215 -7.94 2.13 21.58
CA ILE A 215 -7.13 3.13 20.90
C ILE A 215 -5.79 2.51 20.53
N ARG A 216 -5.42 2.58 19.25
CA ARG A 216 -4.12 2.14 18.73
C ARG A 216 -3.15 3.33 18.71
N GLN A 217 -2.18 3.33 19.63
CA GLN A 217 -1.16 4.37 19.76
C GLN A 217 0.08 4.05 18.93
N SER A 218 0.85 5.07 18.54
CA SER A 218 2.20 4.97 17.94
C SER A 218 2.29 4.00 16.75
N ALA A 219 1.47 4.18 15.74
CA ALA A 219 1.42 3.30 14.57
C ALA A 219 2.00 3.98 13.31
N GLY A 220 3.32 3.81 13.11
CA GLY A 220 4.01 4.20 11.88
C GLY A 220 4.40 5.69 11.78
N THR A 221 5.39 5.99 10.92
CA THR A 221 5.91 7.35 10.71
C THR A 221 4.95 8.20 9.85
N GLY A 222 4.30 7.60 8.86
CA GLY A 222 3.35 8.28 7.97
C GLY A 222 1.99 8.57 8.59
N SER A 223 1.70 8.01 9.79
CA SER A 223 0.40 8.19 10.48
C SER A 223 0.53 8.99 11.78
N LEU A 224 1.61 9.79 11.93
CA LEU A 224 1.81 10.61 13.13
C LEU A 224 0.68 11.64 13.27
N GLY A 225 0.03 11.62 14.44
CA GLY A 225 -1.08 12.53 14.74
C GLY A 225 -2.46 12.05 14.29
N LEU A 226 -2.56 10.96 13.53
CA LEU A 226 -3.83 10.40 13.09
C LEU A 226 -4.44 9.49 14.16
N LYS A 227 -5.76 9.57 14.30
CA LYS A 227 -6.54 8.69 15.18
C LYS A 227 -6.58 7.28 14.57
N ARG A 228 -6.41 6.28 15.42
CA ARG A 228 -6.49 4.87 15.01
C ARG A 228 -7.08 4.02 16.13
N TYR A 229 -8.00 3.16 15.77
CA TYR A 229 -8.69 2.29 16.71
C TYR A 229 -8.61 0.83 16.23
N TYR A 230 -8.71 -0.08 17.17
CA TYR A 230 -8.97 -1.48 16.90
C TYR A 230 -10.35 -1.84 17.42
N ALA A 231 -11.16 -2.51 16.61
CA ALA A 231 -12.39 -3.14 17.05
C ALA A 231 -12.23 -4.65 16.98
N LEU A 232 -12.59 -5.35 18.03
CA LEU A 232 -12.58 -6.79 18.13
C LEU A 232 -13.98 -7.29 17.82
N LEU A 233 -14.13 -8.05 16.75
CA LEU A 233 -15.36 -8.71 16.38
C LEU A 233 -15.34 -10.18 16.75
N ARG A 234 -16.48 -10.71 17.17
CA ARG A 234 -16.68 -12.15 17.28
C ARG A 234 -16.65 -12.79 15.89
N GLY A 235 -15.94 -13.90 15.75
CA GLY A 235 -15.95 -14.71 14.53
C GLY A 235 -17.30 -15.42 14.31
N ASN A 236 -17.38 -16.18 13.23
CA ASN A 236 -18.62 -16.89 12.84
C ASN A 236 -18.88 -18.15 13.62
N THR A 237 -17.91 -18.66 14.38
CA THR A 237 -18.08 -19.86 15.18
C THR A 237 -18.24 -19.54 16.66
N ASP A 238 -18.68 -20.50 17.44
CA ASP A 238 -18.73 -20.40 18.91
C ASP A 238 -17.32 -20.42 19.55
N HIS A 239 -16.27 -20.53 18.72
CA HIS A 239 -14.89 -20.60 19.15
C HIS A 239 -14.17 -19.25 18.97
N SER A 240 -13.52 -18.78 20.00
CA SER A 240 -12.82 -17.48 19.98
C SER A 240 -11.52 -17.46 19.14
N PHE A 241 -11.14 -18.54 18.45
CA PHE A 241 -9.94 -18.56 17.62
C PHE A 241 -10.13 -17.90 16.26
N ASP A 242 -11.37 -17.71 15.82
CA ASP A 242 -11.74 -17.03 14.57
C ASP A 242 -12.17 -15.57 14.77
N ASP A 243 -12.06 -15.04 16.00
CA ASP A 243 -12.29 -13.63 16.26
C ASP A 243 -11.41 -12.75 15.37
N VAL A 244 -11.93 -11.59 14.96
CA VAL A 244 -11.30 -10.68 14.01
C VAL A 244 -10.96 -9.36 14.67
N ILE A 245 -9.77 -8.83 14.39
CA ILE A 245 -9.41 -7.45 14.77
C ILE A 245 -9.54 -6.56 13.55
N LEU A 246 -10.45 -5.60 13.58
CA LEU A 246 -10.52 -4.53 12.59
C LEU A 246 -9.58 -3.40 12.95
N ASP A 247 -8.90 -2.88 11.97
CA ASP A 247 -8.03 -1.71 12.02
C ASP A 247 -8.78 -0.51 11.44
N ILE A 248 -9.17 0.42 12.30
CA ILE A 248 -9.94 1.62 11.97
C ILE A 248 -8.96 2.80 11.97
N LYS A 249 -8.59 3.28 10.79
CA LYS A 249 -7.55 4.27 10.59
C LYS A 249 -8.10 5.56 9.99
N GLN A 250 -7.89 6.69 10.66
CA GLN A 250 -8.25 7.99 10.12
C GLN A 250 -7.57 8.22 8.77
N GLN A 251 -8.35 8.68 7.79
CA GLN A 251 -7.87 9.03 6.47
C GLN A 251 -7.88 10.54 6.28
N GLN A 252 -6.88 11.03 5.55
CA GLN A 252 -6.72 12.42 5.15
C GLN A 252 -6.61 12.52 3.62
N GLN A 253 -6.53 13.74 3.13
CA GLN A 253 -6.16 13.98 1.73
C GLN A 253 -4.82 13.29 1.43
N PRO A 254 -4.68 12.65 0.24
CA PRO A 254 -3.38 12.13 -0.17
C PRO A 254 -2.39 13.30 -0.30
N THR A 255 -1.14 13.05 -0.01
CA THR A 255 -0.08 14.06 -0.02
C THR A 255 0.01 14.82 -1.35
N ALA A 256 -0.24 14.13 -2.45
CA ALA A 256 -0.26 14.70 -3.79
C ALA A 256 -1.41 15.70 -4.04
N PHE A 257 -2.46 15.69 -3.23
CA PHE A 257 -3.68 16.50 -3.46
C PHE A 257 -3.37 18.00 -3.61
N SER A 258 -2.42 18.51 -2.84
CA SER A 258 -2.00 19.93 -2.89
C SER A 258 -1.32 20.33 -4.20
N TYR A 259 -0.99 19.36 -5.05
CA TYR A 259 -0.29 19.55 -6.32
C TYR A 259 -1.14 19.19 -7.53
N LEU A 260 -2.41 18.82 -7.32
CA LEU A 260 -3.37 18.57 -8.39
C LEU A 260 -3.82 19.88 -9.04
N SER A 261 -4.09 19.84 -10.34
CA SER A 261 -4.75 20.92 -11.04
C SER A 261 -6.20 21.12 -10.54
N GLU A 262 -6.80 22.28 -10.82
CA GLU A 262 -8.19 22.53 -10.46
C GLU A 262 -9.16 21.51 -11.07
N GLU A 263 -8.87 21.02 -12.27
CA GLU A 263 -9.66 19.98 -12.93
C GLU A 263 -9.55 18.64 -12.19
N GLU A 264 -8.35 18.22 -11.84
CA GLU A 264 -8.11 16.99 -11.06
C GLU A 264 -8.73 17.06 -9.66
N VAL A 265 -8.71 18.24 -9.02
CA VAL A 265 -9.42 18.46 -7.74
C VAL A 265 -10.93 18.33 -7.91
N ARG A 266 -11.49 18.88 -8.99
CA ARG A 266 -12.93 18.71 -9.28
C ARG A 266 -13.29 17.24 -9.53
N GLU A 267 -12.49 16.54 -10.32
CA GLU A 267 -12.64 15.11 -10.58
C GLU A 267 -12.56 14.28 -9.29
N TYR A 268 -11.58 14.57 -8.44
CA TYR A 268 -11.42 13.92 -7.14
C TYR A 268 -12.67 14.11 -6.25
N ASN A 269 -13.13 15.35 -6.10
CA ASN A 269 -14.29 15.67 -5.26
C ASN A 269 -15.61 15.13 -5.83
N PHE A 270 -15.70 14.94 -7.14
CA PHE A 270 -16.85 14.32 -7.79
C PHE A 270 -16.89 12.81 -7.54
N ASN A 271 -15.75 12.13 -7.62
CA ASN A 271 -15.66 10.68 -7.54
C ASN A 271 -15.67 10.16 -6.10
N PHE A 272 -15.16 10.93 -5.13
CA PHE A 272 -15.00 10.43 -3.76
C PHE A 272 -15.83 11.22 -2.75
N LYS A 273 -16.68 10.50 -2.02
CA LYS A 273 -17.52 11.08 -0.94
C LYS A 273 -16.66 11.66 0.20
N ASN A 274 -15.52 11.05 0.46
CA ASN A 274 -14.54 11.43 1.47
C ASN A 274 -13.22 10.69 1.24
N HIS A 275 -12.20 10.99 2.05
CA HIS A 275 -10.86 10.40 1.89
C HIS A 275 -10.80 8.90 2.24
N ALA A 276 -11.68 8.42 3.10
CA ALA A 276 -11.75 6.99 3.41
C ALA A 276 -12.45 6.20 2.28
N HIS A 277 -13.44 6.79 1.61
CA HIS A 277 -14.02 6.23 0.38
C HIS A 277 -12.96 6.14 -0.73
N ARG A 278 -12.15 7.21 -0.95
CA ARG A 278 -11.01 7.16 -1.89
C ARG A 278 -10.04 6.01 -1.55
N HIS A 279 -9.71 5.82 -0.26
CA HIS A 279 -8.82 4.72 0.18
C HIS A 279 -9.42 3.35 -0.16
N LEU A 280 -10.73 3.15 0.06
CA LEU A 280 -11.44 1.92 -0.31
C LEU A 280 -11.36 1.65 -1.81
N GLU A 281 -11.68 2.65 -2.64
CA GLU A 281 -11.62 2.54 -4.10
C GLU A 281 -10.21 2.21 -4.60
N ALA A 282 -9.19 2.87 -4.04
CA ALA A 282 -7.79 2.60 -4.36
C ALA A 282 -7.38 1.17 -4.00
N TYR A 283 -7.78 0.70 -2.82
CA TYR A 283 -7.46 -0.66 -2.37
C TYR A 283 -8.11 -1.70 -3.29
N GLY A 284 -9.40 -1.53 -3.62
CA GLY A 284 -10.12 -2.42 -4.54
C GLY A 284 -9.53 -2.41 -5.95
N ALA A 285 -9.11 -1.23 -6.45
CA ALA A 285 -8.50 -1.10 -7.77
C ALA A 285 -7.11 -1.75 -7.88
N LEU A 286 -6.28 -1.62 -6.83
CA LEU A 286 -4.88 -2.08 -6.81
C LEU A 286 -4.70 -3.49 -6.22
N SER A 287 -5.77 -4.17 -5.80
CA SER A 287 -5.72 -5.52 -5.22
C SER A 287 -6.76 -6.43 -5.87
N GLU A 288 -6.35 -7.63 -6.31
CA GLU A 288 -7.27 -8.59 -6.93
C GLU A 288 -8.27 -9.20 -5.92
N TYR A 289 -7.81 -9.44 -4.70
CA TYR A 289 -8.62 -10.01 -3.62
C TYR A 289 -8.50 -9.10 -2.39
N PRO A 290 -9.20 -7.93 -2.41
CA PRO A 290 -9.20 -7.04 -1.26
C PRO A 290 -9.88 -7.72 -0.08
N ASP A 291 -9.47 -7.36 1.13
CA ASP A 291 -10.06 -7.83 2.37
C ASP A 291 -11.59 -7.59 2.40
N CYS A 292 -12.37 -8.62 2.67
CA CYS A 292 -13.84 -8.54 2.74
C CYS A 292 -14.34 -7.56 3.82
N HIS A 293 -13.51 -7.27 4.84
CA HIS A 293 -13.80 -6.25 5.86
C HIS A 293 -13.47 -4.83 5.40
N LEU A 294 -13.03 -4.66 4.15
CA LEU A 294 -12.67 -3.35 3.64
C LEU A 294 -13.89 -2.46 3.51
N GLY A 295 -13.88 -1.31 4.18
CA GLY A 295 -14.96 -0.35 4.19
C GLY A 295 -14.51 0.96 4.81
N TRP A 296 -15.47 1.83 5.13
CA TRP A 296 -15.20 3.10 5.80
C TRP A 296 -16.36 3.52 6.70
N LEU A 297 -16.05 4.37 7.67
CA LEU A 297 -17.02 4.95 8.62
C LEU A 297 -16.62 6.38 9.02
N GLY A 298 -17.57 7.12 9.57
CA GLY A 298 -17.36 8.44 10.15
C GLY A 298 -17.44 8.41 11.68
N ILE A 299 -16.50 9.08 12.37
CA ILE A 299 -16.54 9.31 13.83
C ILE A 299 -16.33 10.79 14.06
N GLY A 300 -17.38 11.52 14.49
CA GLY A 300 -17.37 12.98 14.56
C GLY A 300 -17.09 13.59 13.20
N ASP A 301 -16.14 14.50 13.12
CA ASP A 301 -15.79 15.21 11.88
C ASP A 301 -14.69 14.48 11.05
N HIS A 302 -14.40 13.22 11.36
CA HIS A 302 -13.31 12.49 10.72
C HIS A 302 -13.80 11.21 10.04
N TRP A 303 -13.15 10.87 8.92
CA TRP A 303 -13.40 9.67 8.14
C TRP A 303 -12.30 8.63 8.35
N PHE A 304 -12.70 7.38 8.47
CA PHE A 304 -11.80 6.26 8.79
C PHE A 304 -11.99 5.14 7.79
N SER A 305 -10.89 4.62 7.25
CA SER A 305 -10.88 3.33 6.58
C SER A 305 -10.94 2.21 7.61
N VAL A 306 -11.60 1.13 7.25
CA VAL A 306 -11.74 -0.08 8.07
C VAL A 306 -11.28 -1.27 7.25
N ARG A 307 -10.45 -2.12 7.83
CA ARG A 307 -10.03 -3.41 7.23
C ARG A 307 -9.63 -4.39 8.32
N GLU A 308 -9.55 -5.68 7.99
CA GLU A 308 -8.95 -6.61 8.94
C GLU A 308 -7.48 -6.27 9.18
N ARG A 309 -7.06 -6.31 10.42
CA ARG A 309 -5.64 -6.32 10.75
C ARG A 309 -5.04 -7.65 10.32
N SER A 310 -4.44 -7.68 9.13
CA SER A 310 -3.91 -8.93 8.58
C SER A 310 -3.07 -9.72 9.60
N PRO A 311 -3.43 -10.99 9.86
CA PRO A 311 -2.69 -11.85 10.79
C PRO A 311 -1.31 -12.26 10.26
N LEU A 312 -1.06 -12.10 8.96
CA LEU A 312 0.20 -12.46 8.29
C LEU A 312 1.05 -11.25 7.91
N LYS A 313 0.68 -10.02 8.35
CA LYS A 313 1.44 -8.80 7.99
C LYS A 313 2.90 -8.93 8.38
N ASN A 314 3.78 -8.87 7.37
CA ASN A 314 5.22 -8.97 7.55
C ASN A 314 5.96 -8.32 6.37
N ASP A 315 7.01 -7.54 6.65
CA ASP A 315 7.80 -6.86 5.63
C ASP A 315 8.93 -7.77 5.16
N PHE A 316 9.22 -7.74 3.85
CA PHE A 316 10.37 -8.48 3.32
C PHE A 316 11.67 -7.84 3.83
N PRO A 317 12.57 -8.61 4.45
CA PRO A 317 13.81 -8.08 5.02
C PRO A 317 14.85 -7.81 3.92
N THR A 318 14.85 -6.62 3.34
CA THR A 318 15.71 -6.23 2.19
C THR A 318 17.20 -6.36 2.48
N TYR A 319 17.63 -6.25 3.74
CA TYR A 319 19.03 -6.52 4.16
C TYR A 319 19.53 -7.94 3.82
N LYS A 320 18.63 -8.85 3.42
CA LYS A 320 18.99 -10.19 2.92
C LYS A 320 19.34 -10.23 1.44
N LEU A 321 19.12 -9.16 0.71
CA LEU A 321 19.52 -9.01 -0.69
C LEU A 321 21.03 -8.73 -0.74
N LYS A 322 21.84 -9.78 -0.62
CA LYS A 322 23.30 -9.67 -0.46
C LYS A 322 24.09 -9.82 -1.77
N SER A 323 23.43 -10.14 -2.85
CA SER A 323 24.06 -10.31 -4.17
C SER A 323 23.27 -9.59 -5.25
N LEU A 324 23.93 -9.21 -6.33
CA LEU A 324 23.28 -8.65 -7.52
C LEU A 324 22.20 -9.60 -8.06
N LYS A 325 22.43 -10.92 -8.00
CA LYS A 325 21.44 -11.92 -8.43
C LYS A 325 20.16 -11.85 -7.61
N ASP A 326 20.28 -11.79 -6.29
CA ASP A 326 19.13 -11.73 -5.39
C ASP A 326 18.40 -10.39 -5.55
N TYR A 327 19.16 -9.29 -5.68
CA TYR A 327 18.60 -7.96 -5.87
C TYR A 327 17.83 -7.85 -7.17
N LYS A 328 18.38 -8.33 -8.30
CA LYS A 328 17.67 -8.38 -9.58
C LYS A 328 16.43 -9.26 -9.53
N SER A 329 16.48 -10.39 -8.86
CA SER A 329 15.33 -11.28 -8.71
C SER A 329 14.17 -10.60 -7.98
N MET A 330 14.47 -9.81 -6.94
CA MET A 330 13.45 -9.01 -6.25
C MET A 330 13.00 -7.80 -7.08
N ALA A 331 13.92 -7.14 -7.79
CA ALA A 331 13.59 -6.03 -8.68
C ALA A 331 12.57 -6.43 -9.76
N LEU A 332 12.77 -7.59 -10.38
CA LEU A 332 11.81 -8.18 -11.33
C LEU A 332 10.46 -8.44 -10.67
N GLN A 333 10.44 -9.01 -9.48
CA GLN A 333 9.20 -9.31 -8.77
C GLN A 333 8.44 -8.04 -8.36
N TRP A 334 9.13 -7.04 -7.80
CA TRP A 334 8.51 -5.75 -7.45
C TRP A 334 7.93 -5.05 -8.67
N SER A 335 8.66 -5.11 -9.78
CA SER A 335 8.24 -4.54 -11.06
C SER A 335 6.99 -5.22 -11.60
N GLU A 336 6.94 -6.55 -11.60
CA GLU A 336 5.81 -7.33 -12.06
C GLU A 336 4.56 -7.03 -11.22
N ILE A 337 4.69 -7.00 -9.89
CA ILE A 337 3.61 -6.63 -8.97
C ILE A 337 3.09 -5.22 -9.29
N MET A 338 3.97 -4.22 -9.38
CA MET A 338 3.56 -2.85 -9.67
C MET A 338 2.87 -2.73 -11.03
N ALA A 339 3.42 -3.34 -12.07
CA ALA A 339 2.87 -3.28 -13.41
C ALA A 339 1.48 -3.93 -13.51
N THR A 340 1.29 -5.09 -12.91
CA THR A 340 0.00 -5.79 -12.92
C THR A 340 -1.06 -5.06 -12.08
N ASN A 341 -0.69 -4.49 -10.92
CA ASN A 341 -1.60 -3.67 -10.14
C ASN A 341 -2.03 -2.40 -10.91
N HIS A 342 -1.08 -1.70 -11.56
CA HIS A 342 -1.39 -0.54 -12.39
C HIS A 342 -2.28 -0.89 -13.59
N LEU A 343 -2.02 -2.03 -14.25
CA LEU A 343 -2.86 -2.52 -15.35
C LEU A 343 -4.29 -2.81 -14.90
N GLN A 344 -4.46 -3.56 -13.82
CA GLN A 344 -5.77 -3.88 -13.26
C GLN A 344 -6.54 -2.59 -12.94
N ALA A 345 -5.88 -1.68 -12.25
CA ALA A 345 -6.47 -0.41 -11.86
C ALA A 345 -6.84 0.48 -13.04
N ALA A 346 -5.98 0.56 -14.07
CA ALA A 346 -6.24 1.34 -15.27
C ALA A 346 -7.41 0.77 -16.11
N ARG A 347 -7.52 -0.55 -16.19
CA ARG A 347 -8.66 -1.21 -16.86
C ARG A 347 -9.98 -0.93 -16.15
N GLY A 348 -9.97 -0.90 -14.83
CA GLY A 348 -11.14 -0.50 -14.04
C GLY A 348 -11.56 0.95 -14.31
N LEU A 349 -10.61 1.88 -14.34
CA LEU A 349 -10.86 3.30 -14.64
C LEU A 349 -11.42 3.54 -16.05
N ASN A 350 -10.98 2.78 -17.05
CA ASN A 350 -11.32 2.97 -18.47
C ASN A 350 -12.39 2.01 -18.98
N SER A 351 -13.06 1.27 -18.12
CA SER A 351 -14.01 0.20 -18.49
C SER A 351 -15.15 0.65 -19.41
N THR A 352 -15.48 1.93 -19.44
CA THR A 352 -16.57 2.50 -20.27
C THR A 352 -16.11 2.99 -21.64
N LEU A 353 -14.81 3.14 -21.90
CA LEU A 353 -14.23 3.62 -23.15
C LEU A 353 -13.52 2.46 -23.90
N ASP A 354 -12.26 2.31 -23.61
CA ASP A 354 -11.39 1.21 -24.07
C ASP A 354 -10.54 0.80 -22.85
N GLN A 355 -10.89 -0.33 -22.25
CA GLN A 355 -10.20 -0.83 -21.07
C GLN A 355 -8.70 -1.05 -21.29
N TYR A 356 -8.24 -1.19 -22.54
CA TYR A 356 -6.84 -1.42 -22.90
C TYR A 356 -6.08 -0.16 -23.29
N VAL A 357 -6.67 1.02 -23.17
CA VAL A 357 -6.07 2.28 -23.62
C VAL A 357 -4.78 2.62 -22.87
N PHE A 358 -4.67 2.24 -21.61
CA PHE A 358 -3.49 2.48 -20.79
C PHE A 358 -2.26 1.74 -21.35
N GLU A 359 -2.34 0.41 -21.47
CA GLU A 359 -1.23 -0.40 -21.99
C GLU A 359 -0.93 -0.08 -23.45
N ALA A 360 -1.95 0.18 -24.26
CA ALA A 360 -1.75 0.58 -25.65
C ALA A 360 -0.99 1.91 -25.75
N THR A 361 -1.31 2.87 -24.87
CA THR A 361 -0.64 4.17 -24.80
C THR A 361 0.82 4.02 -24.36
N ILE A 362 1.08 3.30 -23.27
CA ILE A 362 2.43 3.08 -22.76
C ILE A 362 3.27 2.33 -23.79
N ASN A 363 2.76 1.26 -24.39
CA ASN A 363 3.48 0.50 -25.39
C ASN A 363 3.81 1.32 -26.63
N ARG A 364 2.91 2.20 -27.07
CA ARG A 364 3.17 3.13 -28.18
C ARG A 364 4.28 4.12 -27.85
N ILE A 365 4.27 4.72 -26.64
CA ILE A 365 5.27 5.71 -26.20
C ILE A 365 6.62 5.05 -25.97
N ALA A 366 6.64 3.86 -25.38
CA ALA A 366 7.85 3.12 -25.03
C ALA A 366 8.39 2.22 -26.15
N LYS A 367 7.69 2.17 -27.32
CA LYS A 367 8.09 1.33 -28.46
C LYS A 367 9.57 1.56 -28.82
N ASP A 368 10.34 0.47 -28.81
CA ASP A 368 11.79 0.47 -29.09
C ASP A 368 12.65 1.33 -28.12
N ARG A 369 12.05 1.91 -27.06
CA ARG A 369 12.68 2.81 -26.11
C ARG A 369 12.84 2.22 -24.70
N THR A 370 12.61 0.94 -24.50
CA THR A 370 12.68 0.26 -23.18
C THR A 370 14.05 0.49 -22.51
N LYS A 371 15.14 0.45 -23.30
CA LYS A 371 16.50 0.73 -22.79
C LYS A 371 16.68 2.19 -22.40
N GLU A 372 16.08 3.11 -23.13
CA GLU A 372 16.09 4.55 -22.82
C GLU A 372 15.31 4.81 -21.53
N PHE A 373 14.10 4.26 -21.41
CA PHE A 373 13.30 4.36 -20.19
C PHE A 373 14.06 3.85 -18.96
N SER A 374 14.70 2.68 -19.07
CA SER A 374 15.44 2.12 -17.94
C SER A 374 16.63 2.97 -17.49
N LYS A 375 17.31 3.63 -18.42
CA LYS A 375 18.37 4.61 -18.09
C LYS A 375 17.81 5.89 -17.50
N PHE A 376 16.66 6.32 -18.00
CA PHE A 376 15.99 7.53 -17.53
C PHE A 376 15.54 7.37 -16.06
N VAL A 377 14.88 6.26 -15.73
CA VAL A 377 14.46 5.95 -14.36
C VAL A 377 15.67 5.81 -13.43
N ASP A 378 16.73 5.14 -13.85
CA ASP A 378 17.98 4.99 -13.10
C ASP A 378 18.62 6.36 -12.82
N GLY A 379 18.65 7.25 -13.83
CA GLY A 379 19.15 8.62 -13.69
C GLY A 379 18.36 9.45 -12.68
N ILE A 380 17.02 9.44 -12.77
CA ILE A 380 16.15 10.12 -11.80
C ILE A 380 16.38 9.55 -10.40
N ALA A 381 16.38 8.22 -10.25
CA ALA A 381 16.50 7.59 -8.95
C ALA A 381 17.79 7.97 -8.22
N HIS A 382 18.94 7.94 -8.90
CA HIS A 382 20.21 8.30 -8.30
C HIS A 382 20.34 9.82 -8.04
N ALA A 383 19.88 10.66 -8.96
CA ALA A 383 19.91 12.11 -8.78
C ALA A 383 19.06 12.51 -7.56
N TYR A 384 17.80 12.04 -7.51
CA TYR A 384 16.90 12.41 -6.42
C TYR A 384 17.28 11.77 -5.07
N ALA A 385 17.79 10.54 -5.06
CA ALA A 385 18.32 9.95 -3.82
C ALA A 385 19.50 10.76 -3.24
N LYS A 386 20.27 11.46 -4.07
CA LYS A 386 21.32 12.39 -3.62
C LYS A 386 20.69 13.62 -2.94
N GLU A 387 19.69 14.24 -3.55
CA GLU A 387 18.96 15.37 -2.95
C GLU A 387 18.33 14.98 -1.60
N VAL A 388 17.61 13.86 -1.55
CA VAL A 388 17.05 13.31 -0.27
C VAL A 388 18.11 13.17 0.82
N ARG A 389 19.33 12.75 0.46
CA ARG A 389 20.44 12.64 1.44
C ARG A 389 20.94 14.00 1.92
N MET A 390 20.98 14.98 1.04
CA MET A 390 21.34 16.35 1.43
C MET A 390 20.31 16.96 2.37
N ASP A 391 19.01 16.84 2.03
CA ASP A 391 17.92 17.33 2.85
C ASP A 391 17.88 16.63 4.22
N TYR A 392 18.13 15.32 4.24
CA TYR A 392 18.27 14.57 5.48
C TYR A 392 19.39 15.11 6.38
N LEU A 393 20.55 15.45 5.80
CA LEU A 393 21.65 16.04 6.58
C LEU A 393 21.26 17.39 7.15
N TYR A 394 20.66 18.27 6.37
CA TYR A 394 20.12 19.55 6.86
C TYR A 394 19.08 19.35 7.98
N PHE A 395 18.16 18.42 7.80
CA PHE A 395 17.17 18.08 8.82
C PHE A 395 17.84 17.62 10.11
N CYS A 396 18.90 16.82 10.05
CA CYS A 396 19.62 16.34 11.24
C CYS A 396 20.42 17.44 11.94
N GLU A 397 20.87 18.49 11.22
CA GLU A 397 21.58 19.64 11.77
C GLU A 397 20.62 20.60 12.48
N MET A 398 19.39 20.74 11.97
CA MET A 398 18.39 21.68 12.52
C MET A 398 17.65 21.16 13.75
N TYR A 399 17.55 19.86 13.91
CA TYR A 399 16.76 19.18 14.96
C TYR A 399 17.58 18.12 15.69
#